data_0dc45340d2734f1e190428734465c387
#
_entry.id   0dc45340d2734f1e190428734465c387
#
_cell.length_a   1.000
_cell.length_b   1.000
_cell.length_c   1.000
_cell.angle_alpha   90.00
_cell.angle_beta   90.00
_cell.angle_gamma   90.00
#
_symmetry.space_group_name_H-M   'P 1'
#
loop_
_entity.id
_entity.type
_entity.pdbx_description
1 polymer ?
#
loop_
_entity_poly.entity_id
_entity_poly.type
_entity_poly.pdbx_seq_one_letter_code
_entity_poly.pdbx_strand_id
1 'polypeptide(L)'
;MPKIQPQPGITDIELYQAGSSHATGAENTVKLSSNENPFGPSPAAIEALGKTVHMLHRYPSTDHLPLRKAIAEAFDLWSDNIICGVGSDEIISFICYAYAGPGDEVIHTEHGFAMYRISTLAAGAIPVEVTEHRRMTDVDAILAACNERTKIVFIANPNNPTGTMI
;
A
#
# COMPACT_ATOMS: atom_id res chain seq x y z
N MET A 1 9.52 -8.46 37.07
CA MET A 1 9.89 -7.59 35.95
C MET A 1 8.63 -7.19 35.21
N PRO A 2 8.42 -5.93 34.86
CA PRO A 2 7.28 -5.56 34.03
C PRO A 2 7.35 -6.33 32.70
N LYS A 3 6.24 -6.95 32.29
CA LYS A 3 6.11 -7.61 31.00
C LYS A 3 6.20 -6.54 29.91
N ILE A 4 7.10 -6.71 28.93
CA ILE A 4 7.10 -5.88 27.73
C ILE A 4 5.80 -6.15 26.99
N GLN A 5 5.05 -5.09 26.71
CA GLN A 5 3.80 -5.15 25.96
C GLN A 5 4.03 -4.50 24.59
N PRO A 6 3.46 -5.03 23.50
CA PRO A 6 3.45 -4.33 22.23
C PRO A 6 2.64 -3.03 22.34
N GLN A 7 2.82 -2.13 21.38
CA GLN A 7 1.98 -0.94 21.30
C GLN A 7 0.51 -1.31 21.06
N PRO A 8 -0.45 -0.46 21.47
CA PRO A 8 -1.87 -0.68 21.18
C PRO A 8 -2.09 -0.89 19.67
N GLY A 9 -3.00 -1.80 19.32
CA GLY A 9 -3.33 -2.13 17.94
C GLY A 9 -2.47 -3.23 17.31
N ILE A 10 -1.22 -3.44 17.76
CA ILE A 10 -0.33 -4.46 17.18
C ILE A 10 -0.91 -5.88 17.30
N THR A 11 -1.55 -6.18 18.41
CA THR A 11 -2.18 -7.50 18.64
C THR A 11 -3.50 -7.69 17.89
N ASP A 12 -4.06 -6.62 17.33
CA ASP A 12 -5.31 -6.60 16.57
C ASP A 12 -5.07 -6.73 15.06
N ILE A 13 -3.78 -6.80 14.66
CA ILE A 13 -3.39 -7.03 13.26
C ILE A 13 -3.57 -8.50 12.93
N GLU A 14 -4.47 -8.80 12.00
CA GLU A 14 -4.63 -10.12 11.44
C GLU A 14 -3.55 -10.39 10.37
N LEU A 15 -3.14 -11.66 10.24
CA LEU A 15 -2.17 -12.06 9.22
C LEU A 15 -2.76 -11.81 7.83
N TYR A 16 -2.08 -11.00 7.03
CA TYR A 16 -2.47 -10.78 5.64
C TYR A 16 -2.37 -12.08 4.84
N GLN A 17 -3.46 -12.47 4.20
CA GLN A 17 -3.50 -13.64 3.31
C GLN A 17 -3.37 -13.18 1.85
N ALA A 18 -2.20 -13.41 1.28
CA ALA A 18 -1.99 -13.18 -0.15
C ALA A 18 -2.76 -14.20 -1.00
N GLY A 19 -3.04 -13.82 -2.25
CA GLY A 19 -3.67 -14.73 -3.20
C GLY A 19 -2.84 -16.01 -3.41
N SER A 20 -3.51 -17.18 -3.47
CA SER A 20 -2.86 -18.47 -3.69
C SER A 20 -2.36 -18.61 -5.13
N SER A 21 -1.16 -19.18 -5.29
CA SER A 21 -0.60 -19.59 -6.58
C SER A 21 -0.83 -21.07 -6.89
N HIS A 22 -1.43 -21.81 -5.95
CA HIS A 22 -1.65 -23.25 -6.06
C HIS A 22 -3.12 -23.59 -5.88
N ALA A 23 -3.63 -24.49 -6.72
CA ALA A 23 -4.92 -25.14 -6.53
C ALA A 23 -4.71 -26.65 -6.42
N THR A 24 -5.28 -27.25 -5.37
CA THR A 24 -5.15 -28.69 -5.13
C THR A 24 -5.70 -29.48 -6.32
N GLY A 25 -4.87 -30.35 -6.91
CA GLY A 25 -5.26 -31.21 -8.03
C GLY A 25 -5.17 -30.57 -9.43
N ALA A 26 -4.62 -29.37 -9.56
CA ALA A 26 -4.39 -28.71 -10.85
C ALA A 26 -2.88 -28.65 -11.19
N GLU A 27 -2.51 -29.15 -12.36
CA GLU A 27 -1.10 -29.11 -12.83
C GLU A 27 -0.70 -27.75 -13.45
N ASN A 28 -1.67 -27.01 -14.02
CA ASN A 28 -1.44 -25.73 -14.69
C ASN A 28 -2.38 -24.65 -14.11
N THR A 29 -2.04 -24.15 -12.93
CA THR A 29 -2.85 -23.09 -12.28
C THR A 29 -2.52 -21.74 -12.87
N VAL A 30 -3.56 -21.04 -13.37
CA VAL A 30 -3.45 -19.62 -13.75
C VAL A 30 -3.81 -18.77 -12.54
N LYS A 31 -2.83 -18.02 -12.03
CA LYS A 31 -3.05 -17.10 -10.93
C LYS A 31 -3.70 -15.81 -11.44
N LEU A 32 -4.92 -15.55 -10.99
CA LEU A 32 -5.69 -14.32 -11.33
C LEU A 32 -5.82 -13.37 -10.13
N SER A 33 -5.12 -13.66 -9.03
CA SER A 33 -5.06 -12.84 -7.83
C SER A 33 -3.79 -12.01 -7.77
N SER A 34 -3.75 -11.02 -6.86
CA SER A 34 -2.57 -10.19 -6.56
C SER A 34 -2.17 -9.18 -7.64
N ASN A 35 -3.01 -8.96 -8.65
CA ASN A 35 -2.79 -7.97 -9.71
C ASN A 35 -1.43 -8.11 -10.43
N GLU A 36 -0.91 -9.35 -10.55
CA GLU A 36 0.34 -9.62 -11.24
C GLU A 36 0.19 -9.36 -12.75
N ASN A 37 1.22 -8.78 -13.36
CA ASN A 37 1.25 -8.57 -14.81
C ASN A 37 1.49 -9.89 -15.53
N PRO A 38 0.53 -10.43 -16.32
CA PRO A 38 0.69 -11.72 -16.99
C PRO A 38 1.72 -11.69 -18.14
N PHE A 39 2.10 -10.51 -18.63
CA PHE A 39 3.08 -10.36 -19.71
C PHE A 39 4.53 -10.35 -19.22
N GLY A 40 4.76 -10.37 -17.91
CA GLY A 40 6.10 -10.28 -17.34
C GLY A 40 6.76 -8.89 -17.49
N PRO A 41 8.05 -8.78 -17.17
CA PRO A 41 8.79 -7.53 -17.29
C PRO A 41 9.13 -7.23 -18.74
N SER A 42 9.34 -5.94 -19.08
CA SER A 42 9.79 -5.56 -20.41
C SER A 42 11.21 -6.07 -20.71
N PRO A 43 11.56 -6.34 -21.99
CA PRO A 43 12.92 -6.74 -22.36
C PRO A 43 13.98 -5.72 -21.90
N ALA A 44 13.68 -4.43 -21.95
CA ALA A 44 14.57 -3.37 -21.48
C ALA A 44 14.82 -3.44 -19.96
N ALA A 45 13.81 -3.80 -19.18
CA ALA A 45 13.96 -3.97 -17.73
C ALA A 45 14.85 -5.20 -17.41
N ILE A 46 14.68 -6.30 -18.14
CA ILE A 46 15.52 -7.50 -18.00
C ILE A 46 16.99 -7.18 -18.32
N GLU A 47 17.22 -6.48 -19.43
CA GLU A 47 18.58 -6.07 -19.84
C GLU A 47 19.23 -5.15 -18.80
N ALA A 48 18.48 -4.15 -18.30
CA ALA A 48 18.97 -3.23 -17.28
C ALA A 48 19.32 -3.96 -15.97
N LEU A 49 18.48 -4.90 -15.52
CA LEU A 49 18.75 -5.74 -14.35
C LEU A 49 20.06 -6.53 -14.55
N GLY A 50 20.23 -7.17 -15.71
CA GLY A 50 21.44 -7.92 -16.04
C GLY A 50 22.73 -7.08 -15.93
N LYS A 51 22.68 -5.81 -16.30
CA LYS A 51 23.81 -4.89 -16.19
C LYS A 51 24.14 -4.51 -14.73
N THR A 52 23.18 -4.60 -13.81
CA THR A 52 23.36 -4.17 -12.42
C THR A 52 23.71 -5.31 -11.46
N VAL A 53 23.55 -6.56 -11.86
CA VAL A 53 23.80 -7.75 -11.01
C VAL A 53 25.16 -7.72 -10.30
N HIS A 54 26.21 -7.26 -10.97
CA HIS A 54 27.56 -7.19 -10.41
C HIS A 54 27.73 -6.09 -9.35
N MET A 55 26.75 -5.20 -9.20
CA MET A 55 26.78 -4.07 -8.25
C MET A 55 25.83 -4.25 -7.06
N LEU A 56 25.12 -5.38 -6.96
CA LEU A 56 24.14 -5.65 -5.90
C LEU A 56 24.70 -5.58 -4.47
N HIS A 57 26.04 -5.67 -4.32
CA HIS A 57 26.73 -5.51 -3.05
C HIS A 57 26.92 -4.06 -2.62
N ARG A 58 26.50 -3.08 -3.43
CA ARG A 58 26.62 -1.65 -3.14
C ARG A 58 25.27 -1.08 -2.72
N TYR A 59 25.30 -0.15 -1.79
CA TYR A 59 24.10 0.61 -1.44
C TYR A 59 23.62 1.47 -2.60
N PRO A 60 22.28 1.55 -2.82
CA PRO A 60 21.73 2.55 -3.72
C PRO A 60 21.89 3.97 -3.15
N SER A 61 21.60 4.98 -3.96
CA SER A 61 21.47 6.35 -3.48
C SER A 61 20.36 6.47 -2.44
N THR A 62 20.66 7.07 -1.28
CA THR A 62 19.71 7.20 -0.17
C THR A 62 18.51 8.12 -0.47
N ASP A 63 18.68 9.04 -1.41
CA ASP A 63 17.65 9.98 -1.85
C ASP A 63 16.87 9.50 -3.08
N HIS A 64 17.22 8.34 -3.64
CA HIS A 64 16.63 7.75 -4.85
C HIS A 64 16.58 8.73 -6.05
N LEU A 65 17.45 9.74 -6.10
CA LEU A 65 17.37 10.82 -7.06
C LEU A 65 17.33 10.35 -8.53
N PRO A 66 18.13 9.36 -8.98
CA PRO A 66 18.02 8.86 -10.35
C PRO A 66 16.64 8.28 -10.68
N LEU A 67 16.04 7.54 -9.76
CA LEU A 67 14.69 6.96 -9.92
C LEU A 67 13.62 8.05 -9.91
N ARG A 68 13.69 8.99 -8.97
CA ARG A 68 12.77 10.12 -8.85
C ARG A 68 12.76 10.97 -10.12
N LYS A 69 13.95 11.25 -10.70
CA LYS A 69 14.08 11.98 -11.98
C LYS A 69 13.48 11.20 -13.14
N ALA A 70 13.73 9.91 -13.25
CA ALA A 70 13.15 9.08 -14.31
C ALA A 70 11.61 9.01 -14.23
N ILE A 71 11.05 8.91 -13.02
CA ILE A 71 9.60 8.97 -12.81
C ILE A 71 9.06 10.36 -13.18
N ALA A 72 9.73 11.42 -12.74
CA ALA A 72 9.33 12.78 -13.04
C ALA A 72 9.28 13.05 -14.55
N GLU A 73 10.28 12.60 -15.29
CA GLU A 73 10.35 12.72 -16.74
C GLU A 73 9.23 11.90 -17.43
N ALA A 74 9.00 10.65 -16.98
CA ALA A 74 8.03 9.76 -17.61
C ALA A 74 6.57 10.21 -17.40
N PHE A 75 6.27 10.90 -16.31
CA PHE A 75 4.91 11.26 -15.90
C PHE A 75 4.65 12.77 -15.82
N ASP A 76 5.58 13.59 -16.30
CA ASP A 76 5.51 15.06 -16.25
C ASP A 76 5.26 15.59 -14.81
N LEU A 77 6.08 15.12 -13.88
CA LEU A 77 6.02 15.47 -12.46
C LEU A 77 7.30 16.21 -12.01
N TRP A 78 7.26 16.79 -10.82
CA TRP A 78 8.45 17.36 -10.17
C TRP A 78 9.13 16.29 -9.32
N SER A 79 10.45 16.07 -9.56
CA SER A 79 11.21 15.06 -8.81
C SER A 79 11.18 15.28 -7.29
N ASP A 80 11.04 16.53 -6.84
CA ASP A 80 10.98 16.88 -5.41
C ASP A 80 9.65 16.52 -4.75
N ASN A 81 8.62 16.23 -5.56
CA ASN A 81 7.32 15.77 -5.09
C ASN A 81 7.18 14.24 -5.11
N ILE A 82 8.29 13.52 -5.33
CA ILE A 82 8.29 12.05 -5.43
C ILE A 82 9.05 11.46 -4.26
N ILE A 83 8.40 10.53 -3.56
CA ILE A 83 9.00 9.67 -2.55
C ILE A 83 8.99 8.24 -3.07
N CYS A 84 10.09 7.52 -2.90
CA CYS A 84 10.22 6.12 -3.29
C CYS A 84 10.28 5.22 -2.06
N GLY A 85 9.70 4.03 -2.18
CA GLY A 85 9.74 2.97 -1.18
C GLY A 85 9.65 1.60 -1.85
N VAL A 86 9.64 0.55 -1.05
CA VAL A 86 9.47 -0.84 -1.51
C VAL A 86 7.98 -1.12 -1.76
N GLY A 87 7.44 -0.50 -2.81
CA GLY A 87 6.03 -0.59 -3.19
C GLY A 87 5.13 0.33 -2.37
N SER A 88 3.82 0.29 -2.70
CA SER A 88 2.80 1.11 -2.05
C SER A 88 2.61 0.80 -0.56
N ASP A 89 2.87 -0.43 -0.14
CA ASP A 89 2.71 -0.85 1.25
C ASP A 89 3.63 -0.07 2.19
N GLU A 90 4.89 0.13 1.78
CA GLU A 90 5.82 0.95 2.56
C GLU A 90 5.43 2.43 2.55
N ILE A 91 4.97 2.96 1.42
CA ILE A 91 4.48 4.34 1.33
C ILE A 91 3.25 4.57 2.22
N ILE A 92 2.30 3.64 2.23
CA ILE A 92 1.12 3.68 3.12
C ILE A 92 1.57 3.70 4.59
N SER A 93 2.54 2.85 4.95
CA SER A 93 3.10 2.81 6.30
C SER A 93 3.80 4.12 6.67
N PHE A 94 4.60 4.70 5.78
CA PHE A 94 5.26 5.99 6.00
C PHE A 94 4.25 7.12 6.23
N ILE A 95 3.16 7.14 5.46
CA ILE A 95 2.10 8.13 5.62
C ILE A 95 1.44 7.97 7.00
N CYS A 96 1.11 6.74 7.41
CA CYS A 96 0.53 6.49 8.73
C CYS A 96 1.49 6.91 9.84
N TYR A 97 2.76 6.53 9.79
CA TYR A 97 3.76 6.90 10.81
C TYR A 97 4.05 8.40 10.88
N ALA A 98 3.94 9.11 9.75
CA ALA A 98 4.22 10.54 9.70
C ALA A 98 3.06 11.40 10.18
N TYR A 99 1.82 10.95 10.01
CA TYR A 99 0.64 11.80 10.17
C TYR A 99 -0.41 11.27 11.16
N ALA A 100 -0.29 10.04 11.65
CA ALA A 100 -1.26 9.45 12.57
C ALA A 100 -0.57 8.73 13.74
N GLY A 101 -1.23 8.70 14.89
CA GLY A 101 -0.76 8.06 16.12
C GLY A 101 -1.90 7.75 17.08
N PRO A 102 -1.59 7.44 18.36
CA PRO A 102 -2.61 7.10 19.34
C PRO A 102 -3.67 8.20 19.51
N GLY A 103 -4.94 7.83 19.28
CA GLY A 103 -6.08 8.74 19.34
C GLY A 103 -6.48 9.36 18.01
N ASP A 104 -5.61 9.33 17.01
CA ASP A 104 -5.94 9.79 15.65
C ASP A 104 -6.71 8.72 14.87
N GLU A 105 -7.50 9.16 13.91
CA GLU A 105 -8.34 8.32 13.05
C GLU A 105 -7.84 8.33 11.61
N VAL A 106 -7.85 7.14 11.00
CA VAL A 106 -7.53 6.93 9.59
C VAL A 106 -8.71 6.23 8.91
N ILE A 107 -9.33 6.92 7.96
CA ILE A 107 -10.51 6.42 7.26
C ILE A 107 -10.09 5.61 6.04
N HIS A 108 -10.76 4.48 5.84
CA HIS A 108 -10.69 3.65 4.64
C HIS A 108 -12.05 3.04 4.33
N THR A 109 -12.24 2.55 3.11
CA THR A 109 -13.50 1.92 2.70
C THR A 109 -13.55 0.44 3.10
N GLU A 110 -14.75 -0.11 3.23
CA GLU A 110 -15.05 -1.50 3.63
C GLU A 110 -14.28 -2.54 2.79
N HIS A 111 -14.24 -2.37 1.48
CA HIS A 111 -13.50 -3.24 0.56
C HIS A 111 -12.19 -2.59 0.10
N GLY A 112 -11.60 -1.71 0.91
CA GLY A 112 -10.31 -1.11 0.64
C GLY A 112 -9.15 -2.09 0.82
N PHE A 113 -7.97 -1.69 0.34
CA PHE A 113 -6.77 -2.51 0.47
C PHE A 113 -6.41 -2.74 1.95
N ALA A 114 -6.21 -4.00 2.33
CA ALA A 114 -6.00 -4.40 3.72
C ALA A 114 -4.85 -3.65 4.42
N MET A 115 -3.84 -3.18 3.66
CA MET A 115 -2.71 -2.44 4.21
C MET A 115 -3.10 -1.10 4.82
N TYR A 116 -4.23 -0.51 4.46
CA TYR A 116 -4.72 0.72 5.10
C TYR A 116 -5.00 0.48 6.58
N ARG A 117 -5.78 -0.56 6.90
CA ARG A 117 -6.08 -0.97 8.28
C ARG A 117 -4.82 -1.43 9.01
N ILE A 118 -3.99 -2.28 8.39
CA ILE A 118 -2.77 -2.84 8.99
C ILE A 118 -1.80 -1.71 9.37
N SER A 119 -1.50 -0.80 8.46
CA SER A 119 -0.56 0.30 8.71
C SER A 119 -1.10 1.30 9.73
N THR A 120 -2.41 1.52 9.76
CA THR A 120 -3.07 2.34 10.79
C THR A 120 -2.88 1.76 12.17
N LEU A 121 -3.17 0.47 12.35
CA LEU A 121 -2.97 -0.23 13.64
C LEU A 121 -1.50 -0.25 14.04
N ALA A 122 -0.59 -0.46 13.09
CA ALA A 122 0.85 -0.46 13.34
C ALA A 122 1.38 0.91 13.80
N ALA A 123 0.75 2.00 13.36
CA ALA A 123 1.02 3.36 13.85
C ALA A 123 0.38 3.67 15.22
N GLY A 124 -0.43 2.74 15.77
CA GLY A 124 -1.19 2.93 16.99
C GLY A 124 -2.43 3.82 16.83
N ALA A 125 -2.81 4.15 15.60
CA ALA A 125 -3.99 4.93 15.26
C ALA A 125 -5.25 4.05 15.15
N ILE A 126 -6.41 4.66 15.04
CA ILE A 126 -7.72 4.02 14.99
C ILE A 126 -8.18 3.91 13.54
N PRO A 127 -8.30 2.69 12.97
CA PRO A 127 -8.89 2.54 11.65
C PRO A 127 -10.41 2.75 11.71
N VAL A 128 -10.92 3.64 10.85
CA VAL A 128 -12.34 3.91 10.68
C VAL A 128 -12.77 3.39 9.32
N GLU A 129 -13.54 2.30 9.36
CA GLU A 129 -14.09 1.67 8.16
C GLU A 129 -15.40 2.34 7.76
N VAL A 130 -15.50 2.75 6.49
CA VAL A 130 -16.71 3.36 5.94
C VAL A 130 -17.37 2.40 4.95
N THR A 131 -18.66 2.20 5.09
CA THR A 131 -19.45 1.32 4.21
C THR A 131 -19.48 1.85 2.79
N GLU A 132 -19.61 0.93 1.85
CA GLU A 132 -19.66 1.21 0.41
C GLU A 132 -21.08 0.98 -0.14
N HIS A 133 -21.42 1.68 -1.21
CA HIS A 133 -22.63 1.39 -1.96
C HIS A 133 -22.28 0.55 -3.21
N ARG A 134 -22.74 -0.70 -3.27
CA ARG A 134 -22.46 -1.64 -4.39
C ARG A 134 -20.95 -1.83 -4.65
N ARG A 135 -20.14 -1.88 -3.60
CA ARG A 135 -18.67 -1.95 -3.65
C ARG A 135 -18.01 -0.73 -4.32
N MET A 136 -18.71 0.38 -4.37
CA MET A 136 -18.18 1.66 -4.83
C MET A 136 -17.99 2.56 -3.62
N THR A 137 -16.89 3.29 -3.61
CA THR A 137 -16.60 4.28 -2.57
C THR A 137 -17.74 5.30 -2.46
N ASP A 138 -18.27 5.44 -1.25
CA ASP A 138 -19.29 6.44 -0.93
C ASP A 138 -18.61 7.69 -0.35
N VAL A 139 -18.49 8.72 -1.16
CA VAL A 139 -17.83 9.98 -0.78
C VAL A 139 -18.59 10.69 0.33
N ASP A 140 -19.92 10.67 0.31
CA ASP A 140 -20.74 11.33 1.34
C ASP A 140 -20.60 10.61 2.68
N ALA A 141 -20.54 9.27 2.67
CA ALA A 141 -20.28 8.49 3.87
C ALA A 141 -18.87 8.76 4.45
N ILE A 142 -17.85 8.90 3.59
CA ILE A 142 -16.49 9.29 4.03
C ILE A 142 -16.52 10.67 4.68
N LEU A 143 -17.14 11.65 4.04
CA LEU A 143 -17.23 13.00 4.57
C LEU A 143 -18.00 13.05 5.89
N ALA A 144 -19.06 12.27 6.03
CA ALA A 144 -19.81 12.17 7.28
C ALA A 144 -19.01 11.49 8.41
N ALA A 145 -18.07 10.62 8.09
CA ALA A 145 -17.19 9.97 9.08
C ALA A 145 -16.03 10.89 9.54
N CYS A 146 -15.68 11.92 8.76
CA CYS A 146 -14.61 12.84 9.10
C CYS A 146 -14.93 13.67 10.36
N ASN A 147 -13.94 13.79 11.24
CA ASN A 147 -14.02 14.61 12.47
C ASN A 147 -12.63 15.17 12.83
N GLU A 148 -12.50 15.85 13.97
CA GLU A 148 -11.25 16.52 14.39
C GLU A 148 -10.07 15.55 14.59
N ARG A 149 -10.33 14.25 14.84
CA ARG A 149 -9.33 13.23 15.00
C ARG A 149 -8.89 12.61 13.67
N THR A 150 -9.65 12.82 12.60
CA THR A 150 -9.31 12.30 11.27
C THR A 150 -8.05 12.98 10.74
N LYS A 151 -7.02 12.18 10.45
CA LYS A 151 -5.75 12.66 9.89
C LYS A 151 -5.53 12.22 8.45
N ILE A 152 -6.04 11.04 8.10
CA ILE A 152 -5.81 10.43 6.80
C ILE A 152 -7.12 9.83 6.29
N VAL A 153 -7.34 9.96 4.99
CA VAL A 153 -8.37 9.23 4.24
C VAL A 153 -7.69 8.52 3.10
N PHE A 154 -7.76 7.18 3.07
CA PHE A 154 -7.26 6.38 1.97
C PHE A 154 -8.36 6.07 0.97
N ILE A 155 -8.15 6.44 -0.28
CA ILE A 155 -9.04 6.16 -1.41
C ILE A 155 -8.20 5.59 -2.55
N ALA A 156 -8.56 4.41 -3.05
CA ALA A 156 -8.02 3.86 -4.29
C ALA A 156 -9.05 4.03 -5.41
N ASN A 157 -8.63 4.58 -6.54
CA ASN A 157 -9.51 4.75 -7.71
C ASN A 157 -8.74 4.48 -9.01
N PRO A 158 -8.98 3.36 -9.71
CA PRO A 158 -9.93 2.29 -9.38
C PRO A 158 -9.61 1.60 -8.04
N ASN A 159 -10.66 1.15 -7.33
CA ASN A 159 -10.46 0.53 -6.02
C ASN A 159 -9.77 -0.84 -6.12
N ASN A 160 -8.85 -1.11 -5.21
CA ASN A 160 -8.23 -2.41 -5.01
C ASN A 160 -8.86 -3.08 -3.77
N PRO A 161 -9.53 -4.27 -3.89
CA PRO A 161 -9.49 -5.21 -5.03
C PRO A 161 -10.70 -5.15 -5.98
N THR A 162 -11.71 -4.32 -5.74
CA THR A 162 -13.01 -4.41 -6.44
C THR A 162 -12.98 -3.95 -7.90
N GLY A 163 -12.02 -3.09 -8.27
CA GLY A 163 -11.93 -2.50 -9.60
C GLY A 163 -13.02 -1.46 -9.89
N THR A 164 -13.84 -1.10 -8.91
CA THR A 164 -14.86 -0.08 -9.05
C THR A 164 -14.27 1.33 -9.05
N MET A 165 -14.93 2.26 -9.68
CA MET A 165 -14.52 3.66 -9.82
C MET A 165 -15.54 4.59 -9.19
N ILE A 166 -15.04 5.74 -8.68
CA ILE A 166 -15.87 6.87 -8.25
C ILE A 166 -16.32 7.65 -9.48
#